data_063439a4a034b62caa1e41cd8f1fb049
#
_entry.id   063439a4a034b62caa1e41cd8f1fb049
#
_cell.length_a   1.000
_cell.length_b   1.000
_cell.length_c   1.000
_cell.angle_alpha   90.00
_cell.angle_beta   90.00
_cell.angle_gamma   90.00
#
_symmetry.space_group_name_H-M   'P 1'
#
loop_
_entity.id
_entity.type
_entity.pdbx_description
1 polymer ?
#
loop_
_entity_poly.entity_id
_entity_poly.type
_entity_poly.pdbx_seq_one_letter_code
_entity_poly.pdbx_strand_id
1 'polypeptide(L)'
;MIGKRIWWVLGISIVIAAVAALLTAFVLNVGANTYSVAFMIEYPGGTSTYPDGTALRYESIIYSENLQKVKDGNEAYSGLDIAGMTSDTQKGIKITERTVDGTEADTIRYTGIYEISCGSGYFENEKQATDFLHDVAQQVIVNVKEKFSALDFTAWETTFDQTDSYSARVGAVRSQYDSLVSRYETYISTGAYGSFQVNGKSLSSLCNELTALVGTRISLLETQLSNYDYILSDSEQARVLENIRQLEIEREGNDRRLKALREELENLYEQVYGGNLSSSELDTFESFHSSIQSLTDRNAQIDYEIERLYTAAGYEKQEDGSWKLGQQGYAQSEAFEAELNSVRDVLVTQTSACKDALTRLFDNYSYIDFEQSGIVITNGGSNVPLTAVVAFVLAFIIVGLIFCAVDYPAYRKRQLAALKEKASETAENPKEETHQADESDR
;
A
#
# COMPACT_ATOMS: atom_id res chain seq x y z
N MET A 1 16.94 -65.71 -41.70
CA MET A 1 18.03 -64.83 -41.19
C MET A 1 17.51 -63.51 -40.56
N ILE A 2 16.48 -62.91 -41.09
CA ILE A 2 15.91 -61.62 -40.62
C ILE A 2 15.44 -61.68 -39.15
N GLY A 3 14.81 -62.75 -38.69
CA GLY A 3 14.28 -62.86 -37.34
C GLY A 3 15.31 -62.83 -36.20
N LYS A 4 16.55 -63.37 -36.42
CA LYS A 4 17.62 -63.29 -35.40
C LYS A 4 18.19 -61.86 -35.21
N ARG A 5 18.19 -61.06 -36.28
CA ARG A 5 18.73 -59.70 -36.22
C ARG A 5 17.75 -58.71 -35.65
N ILE A 6 16.44 -58.89 -35.81
CA ILE A 6 15.41 -58.07 -35.15
C ILE A 6 15.58 -58.11 -33.62
N TRP A 7 15.91 -59.24 -33.03
CA TRP A 7 16.18 -59.37 -31.62
C TRP A 7 17.40 -58.56 -31.14
N TRP A 8 18.43 -58.48 -31.98
CA TRP A 8 19.61 -57.61 -31.71
C TRP A 8 19.28 -56.14 -31.80
N VAL A 9 18.53 -55.70 -32.81
CA VAL A 9 18.05 -54.33 -32.94
C VAL A 9 17.20 -53.96 -31.72
N LEU A 10 16.29 -54.78 -31.33
CA LEU A 10 15.41 -54.60 -30.19
C LEU A 10 16.20 -54.56 -28.86
N GLY A 11 17.18 -55.44 -28.67
CA GLY A 11 18.03 -55.47 -27.48
C GLY A 11 18.89 -54.23 -27.34
N ILE A 12 19.53 -53.77 -28.42
CA ILE A 12 20.37 -52.53 -28.43
C ILE A 12 19.48 -51.31 -28.16
N SER A 13 18.28 -51.26 -28.77
CA SER A 13 17.37 -50.11 -28.58
C SER A 13 16.84 -50.04 -27.15
N ILE A 14 16.56 -51.16 -26.48
CA ILE A 14 16.20 -51.23 -25.07
C ILE A 14 17.32 -50.72 -24.17
N VAL A 15 18.59 -51.11 -24.44
CA VAL A 15 19.73 -50.67 -23.65
C VAL A 15 19.93 -49.16 -23.80
N ILE A 16 19.82 -48.60 -25.01
CA ILE A 16 19.93 -47.16 -25.25
C ILE A 16 18.79 -46.42 -24.55
N ALA A 17 17.57 -46.91 -24.61
CA ALA A 17 16.41 -46.34 -23.92
C ALA A 17 16.59 -46.36 -22.39
N ALA A 18 17.09 -47.45 -21.84
CA ALA A 18 17.36 -47.56 -20.40
C ALA A 18 18.46 -46.59 -19.94
N VAL A 19 19.56 -46.47 -20.74
CA VAL A 19 20.62 -45.49 -20.45
C VAL A 19 20.11 -44.05 -20.56
N ALA A 20 19.31 -43.75 -21.58
CA ALA A 20 18.68 -42.42 -21.73
C ALA A 20 17.71 -42.13 -20.59
N ALA A 21 16.90 -43.09 -20.16
CA ALA A 21 15.99 -42.95 -19.02
C ALA A 21 16.76 -42.73 -17.71
N LEU A 22 17.85 -43.48 -17.46
CA LEU A 22 18.73 -43.30 -16.32
C LEU A 22 19.43 -41.94 -16.32
N LEU A 23 19.95 -41.49 -17.46
CA LEU A 23 20.55 -40.16 -17.60
C LEU A 23 19.50 -39.07 -17.37
N THR A 24 18.31 -39.22 -17.91
CA THR A 24 17.21 -38.26 -17.70
C THR A 24 16.78 -38.24 -16.23
N ALA A 25 16.63 -39.40 -15.61
CA ALA A 25 16.30 -39.49 -14.18
C ALA A 25 17.43 -38.91 -13.30
N PHE A 26 18.69 -39.14 -13.66
CA PHE A 26 19.82 -38.66 -12.86
C PHE A 26 20.11 -37.17 -13.09
N VAL A 27 20.13 -36.69 -14.33
CA VAL A 27 20.50 -35.31 -14.66
C VAL A 27 19.34 -34.32 -14.47
N LEU A 28 18.08 -34.73 -14.74
CA LEU A 28 16.92 -33.90 -14.61
C LEU A 28 16.25 -33.97 -13.22
N ASN A 29 16.42 -35.07 -12.47
CA ASN A 29 15.92 -35.17 -11.10
C ASN A 29 16.87 -34.58 -10.04
N VAL A 30 18.18 -34.48 -10.32
CA VAL A 30 19.07 -33.74 -9.44
C VAL A 30 18.72 -32.25 -9.59
N GLY A 31 17.92 -31.72 -8.66
CA GLY A 31 17.43 -30.34 -8.64
C GLY A 31 16.06 -30.12 -9.28
N ALA A 32 15.31 -31.17 -9.61
CA ALA A 32 13.92 -31.03 -10.07
C ALA A 32 12.90 -30.98 -8.91
N ASN A 33 13.34 -31.29 -7.69
CA ASN A 33 12.49 -31.21 -6.50
C ASN A 33 12.33 -29.76 -6.10
N THR A 34 11.12 -29.39 -5.77
CA THR A 34 10.78 -28.07 -5.23
C THR A 34 10.26 -28.29 -3.81
N TYR A 35 10.80 -27.56 -2.86
CA TYR A 35 10.24 -27.46 -1.52
C TYR A 35 9.20 -26.36 -1.50
N SER A 36 8.07 -26.60 -0.88
CA SER A 36 7.04 -25.60 -0.70
C SER A 36 6.45 -25.63 0.71
N VAL A 37 6.07 -24.46 1.21
CA VAL A 37 5.41 -24.24 2.48
C VAL A 37 4.17 -23.40 2.24
N ALA A 38 3.00 -23.92 2.64
CA ALA A 38 1.74 -23.20 2.59
C ALA A 38 1.42 -22.60 3.97
N PHE A 39 0.92 -21.35 3.97
CA PHE A 39 0.64 -20.62 5.19
C PHE A 39 -0.46 -19.58 4.99
N MET A 40 -1.09 -19.21 6.10
CA MET A 40 -1.99 -18.05 6.17
C MET A 40 -1.36 -16.97 7.05
N ILE A 41 -1.63 -15.72 6.70
CA ILE A 41 -1.16 -14.57 7.47
C ILE A 41 -2.34 -14.06 8.30
N GLU A 42 -2.16 -14.05 9.62
CA GLU A 42 -3.15 -13.54 10.56
C GLU A 42 -2.57 -12.36 11.32
N TYR A 43 -3.24 -11.21 11.25
CA TYR A 43 -2.94 -10.04 12.08
C TYR A 43 -4.14 -9.08 12.18
N PRO A 44 -4.22 -8.26 13.22
CA PRO A 44 -5.26 -7.24 13.34
C PRO A 44 -5.20 -6.22 12.20
N GLY A 45 -6.26 -6.16 11.40
CA GLY A 45 -6.34 -5.31 10.20
C GLY A 45 -6.51 -6.09 8.90
N GLY A 46 -6.25 -7.39 8.93
CA GLY A 46 -6.46 -8.32 7.80
C GLY A 46 -5.28 -8.39 6.83
N THR A 47 -5.35 -9.36 5.91
CA THR A 47 -4.26 -9.74 5.01
C THR A 47 -4.07 -8.83 3.80
N SER A 48 -4.97 -7.87 3.56
CA SER A 48 -4.95 -7.03 2.35
C SER A 48 -4.15 -5.73 2.49
N THR A 49 -3.99 -5.24 3.72
CA THR A 49 -3.30 -3.99 4.00
C THR A 49 -2.40 -4.11 5.23
N TYR A 50 -1.27 -3.42 5.20
CA TYR A 50 -0.47 -3.21 6.41
C TYR A 50 -1.19 -2.29 7.41
N PRO A 51 -0.75 -2.27 8.69
CA PRO A 51 -1.34 -1.38 9.71
C PRO A 51 -1.30 0.11 9.36
N ASP A 52 -0.39 0.53 8.48
CA ASP A 52 -0.25 1.89 7.97
C ASP A 52 -1.23 2.21 6.81
N GLY A 53 -2.10 1.26 6.43
CA GLY A 53 -3.04 1.40 5.32
C GLY A 53 -2.42 1.12 3.93
N THR A 54 -1.12 0.84 3.84
CA THR A 54 -0.49 0.47 2.57
C THR A 54 -0.89 -0.96 2.18
N ALA A 55 -1.04 -1.21 0.87
CA ALA A 55 -1.40 -2.54 0.38
C ALA A 55 -0.31 -3.57 0.69
N LEU A 56 -0.70 -4.70 1.28
CA LEU A 56 0.16 -5.87 1.43
C LEU A 56 0.34 -6.51 0.06
N ARG A 57 1.53 -6.41 -0.49
CA ARG A 57 1.92 -7.14 -1.70
C ARG A 57 2.60 -8.42 -1.26
N TYR A 58 1.91 -9.55 -1.38
CA TYR A 58 2.45 -10.85 -0.95
C TYR A 58 3.75 -11.20 -1.68
N GLU A 59 3.96 -10.72 -2.92
CA GLU A 59 5.22 -10.91 -3.64
C GLU A 59 6.42 -10.26 -2.93
N SER A 60 6.19 -9.21 -2.14
CA SER A 60 7.27 -8.54 -1.41
C SER A 60 7.92 -9.41 -0.34
N ILE A 61 7.24 -10.48 0.09
CA ILE A 61 7.74 -11.44 1.09
C ILE A 61 9.05 -12.08 0.62
N ILE A 62 9.14 -12.39 -0.68
CA ILE A 62 10.30 -13.04 -1.28
C ILE A 62 11.30 -12.06 -1.93
N TYR A 63 11.18 -10.75 -1.66
CA TYR A 63 12.17 -9.81 -2.16
C TYR A 63 13.53 -10.03 -1.49
N SER A 64 14.59 -9.79 -2.25
CA SER A 64 15.98 -10.02 -1.82
C SER A 64 16.29 -9.42 -0.44
N GLU A 65 15.71 -8.26 -0.11
CA GLU A 65 15.89 -7.61 1.19
C GLU A 65 15.35 -8.46 2.36
N ASN A 66 14.14 -9.00 2.22
CA ASN A 66 13.54 -9.86 3.25
C ASN A 66 14.26 -11.18 3.37
N LEU A 67 14.61 -11.81 2.24
CA LEU A 67 15.38 -13.04 2.23
C LEU A 67 16.77 -12.87 2.86
N GLN A 68 17.40 -11.71 2.64
CA GLN A 68 18.70 -11.40 3.25
C GLN A 68 18.56 -11.20 4.77
N LYS A 69 17.50 -10.52 5.25
CA LYS A 69 17.21 -10.40 6.70
C LYS A 69 17.09 -11.78 7.35
N VAL A 70 16.35 -12.71 6.71
CA VAL A 70 16.20 -14.08 7.21
C VAL A 70 17.54 -14.82 7.22
N LYS A 71 18.31 -14.72 6.13
CA LYS A 71 19.65 -15.33 6.04
C LYS A 71 20.57 -14.81 7.14
N ASP A 72 20.61 -13.50 7.36
CA ASP A 72 21.49 -12.87 8.33
C ASP A 72 21.07 -13.15 9.79
N GLY A 73 19.79 -13.50 9.98
CA GLY A 73 19.23 -13.86 11.28
C GLY A 73 19.60 -15.25 11.78
N ASN A 74 20.13 -16.14 10.92
CA ASN A 74 20.43 -17.53 11.30
C ASN A 74 21.68 -18.06 10.58
N GLU A 75 22.71 -18.42 11.34
CA GLU A 75 23.98 -18.94 10.81
C GLU A 75 23.81 -20.18 9.92
N ALA A 76 22.77 -21.00 10.15
CA ALA A 76 22.46 -22.16 9.32
C ALA A 76 22.16 -21.81 7.86
N TYR A 77 21.88 -20.55 7.55
CA TYR A 77 21.57 -20.06 6.20
C TYR A 77 22.74 -19.32 5.54
N SER A 78 23.90 -19.24 6.21
CA SER A 78 25.06 -18.47 5.71
C SER A 78 25.51 -18.87 4.31
N GLY A 79 25.36 -20.16 3.95
CA GLY A 79 25.70 -20.72 2.63
C GLY A 79 24.67 -20.48 1.52
N LEU A 80 23.49 -19.93 1.82
CA LEU A 80 22.43 -19.75 0.81
C LEU A 80 22.77 -18.63 -0.19
N ASP A 81 22.54 -18.90 -1.46
CA ASP A 81 22.68 -17.92 -2.55
C ASP A 81 21.35 -17.17 -2.79
N ILE A 82 21.12 -16.09 -2.05
CA ILE A 82 19.91 -15.27 -2.17
C ILE A 82 19.81 -14.64 -3.57
N ALA A 83 20.94 -14.20 -4.15
CA ALA A 83 20.95 -13.58 -5.47
C ALA A 83 20.54 -14.60 -6.56
N GLY A 84 21.05 -15.82 -6.46
CA GLY A 84 20.65 -16.92 -7.33
C GLY A 84 19.16 -17.27 -7.15
N MET A 85 18.67 -17.39 -5.89
CA MET A 85 17.26 -17.69 -5.62
C MET A 85 16.29 -16.66 -6.21
N THR A 86 16.64 -15.37 -6.20
CA THR A 86 15.77 -14.30 -6.71
C THR A 86 15.85 -14.08 -8.21
N SER A 87 16.98 -14.43 -8.84
CA SER A 87 17.21 -14.24 -10.28
C SER A 87 16.77 -15.43 -11.14
N ASP A 88 16.69 -16.64 -10.58
CA ASP A 88 16.30 -17.84 -11.29
C ASP A 88 14.79 -17.92 -11.49
N THR A 89 14.32 -17.65 -12.69
CA THR A 89 12.90 -17.67 -13.04
C THR A 89 12.28 -19.08 -13.04
N GLN A 90 13.08 -20.13 -13.12
CA GLN A 90 12.59 -21.52 -13.20
C GLN A 90 12.58 -22.21 -11.83
N LYS A 91 13.71 -22.15 -11.13
CA LYS A 91 13.95 -22.87 -9.87
C LYS A 91 14.10 -21.97 -8.66
N GLY A 92 14.12 -20.65 -8.86
CA GLY A 92 14.21 -19.67 -7.79
C GLY A 92 12.99 -19.69 -6.89
N ILE A 93 13.05 -18.83 -5.87
CA ILE A 93 11.97 -18.69 -4.92
C ILE A 93 10.76 -18.02 -5.56
N LYS A 94 9.58 -18.55 -5.30
CA LYS A 94 8.29 -18.04 -5.80
C LYS A 94 7.27 -18.05 -4.69
N ILE A 95 6.35 -17.11 -4.76
CA ILE A 95 5.16 -17.09 -3.91
C ILE A 95 3.92 -17.03 -4.79
N THR A 96 2.92 -17.80 -4.45
CA THR A 96 1.62 -17.81 -5.13
C THR A 96 0.52 -17.86 -4.10
N GLU A 97 -0.59 -17.17 -4.37
CA GLU A 97 -1.80 -17.34 -3.59
C GLU A 97 -2.61 -18.51 -4.18
N ARG A 98 -3.06 -19.44 -3.33
CA ARG A 98 -3.91 -20.53 -3.76
C ARG A 98 -5.27 -20.00 -4.17
N THR A 99 -5.75 -20.43 -5.32
CA THR A 99 -7.06 -20.09 -5.86
C THR A 99 -7.93 -21.34 -5.91
N VAL A 100 -9.23 -21.16 -5.68
CA VAL A 100 -10.22 -22.22 -5.87
C VAL A 100 -11.09 -21.82 -7.05
N ASP A 101 -11.24 -22.72 -8.01
CA ASP A 101 -12.16 -22.53 -9.12
C ASP A 101 -13.59 -22.37 -8.58
N GLY A 102 -14.23 -21.26 -8.88
CA GLY A 102 -15.62 -21.02 -8.50
C GLY A 102 -16.55 -21.90 -9.32
N THR A 103 -17.71 -22.26 -8.73
CA THR A 103 -18.76 -23.06 -9.40
C THR A 103 -19.48 -22.30 -10.51
N GLU A 104 -19.26 -20.98 -10.65
CA GLU A 104 -19.76 -20.16 -11.75
C GLU A 104 -18.61 -19.87 -12.71
N ALA A 105 -18.84 -20.07 -14.01
CA ALA A 105 -17.86 -19.88 -15.05
C ALA A 105 -17.15 -18.54 -14.88
N ASP A 106 -15.81 -18.56 -14.82
CA ASP A 106 -14.88 -17.42 -14.72
C ASP A 106 -14.74 -16.72 -13.37
N THR A 107 -15.19 -17.27 -12.24
CA THR A 107 -14.87 -16.69 -10.93
C THR A 107 -13.68 -17.40 -10.26
N ILE A 108 -12.56 -16.70 -10.18
CA ILE A 108 -11.40 -17.11 -9.37
C ILE A 108 -11.62 -16.56 -7.95
N ARG A 109 -11.64 -17.46 -6.95
CA ARG A 109 -11.68 -17.05 -5.54
C ARG A 109 -10.30 -17.21 -4.91
N TYR A 110 -9.78 -16.14 -4.36
CA TYR A 110 -8.56 -16.15 -3.56
C TYR A 110 -8.85 -16.73 -2.17
N THR A 111 -7.98 -17.59 -1.71
CA THR A 111 -8.19 -18.32 -0.44
C THR A 111 -7.55 -17.62 0.76
N GLY A 112 -6.66 -16.66 0.53
CA GLY A 112 -5.80 -16.10 1.58
C GLY A 112 -4.69 -17.04 2.05
N ILE A 113 -4.57 -18.20 1.39
CA ILE A 113 -3.50 -19.17 1.63
C ILE A 113 -2.39 -18.90 0.62
N TYR A 114 -1.20 -18.63 1.13
CA TYR A 114 -0.01 -18.39 0.33
C TYR A 114 0.89 -19.62 0.32
N GLU A 115 1.56 -19.85 -0.79
CA GLU A 115 2.53 -20.93 -0.94
C GLU A 115 3.86 -20.36 -1.42
N ILE A 116 4.90 -20.48 -0.59
CA ILE A 116 6.26 -20.17 -0.97
C ILE A 116 6.93 -21.46 -1.44
N SER A 117 7.54 -21.43 -2.61
CA SER A 117 8.24 -22.57 -3.19
C SER A 117 9.64 -22.17 -3.68
N CYS A 118 10.60 -23.09 -3.54
CA CYS A 118 11.97 -22.90 -4.02
C CYS A 118 12.59 -24.24 -4.43
N GLY A 119 13.43 -24.24 -5.47
CA GLY A 119 14.13 -25.42 -5.94
C GLY A 119 15.08 -25.99 -4.90
N SER A 120 15.13 -27.32 -4.81
CA SER A 120 15.97 -28.03 -3.83
C SER A 120 17.47 -27.79 -3.98
N GLY A 121 17.93 -27.38 -5.16
CA GLY A 121 19.34 -27.11 -5.44
C GLY A 121 19.96 -25.94 -4.67
N TYR A 122 19.15 -25.10 -4.04
CA TYR A 122 19.61 -23.97 -3.20
C TYR A 122 19.89 -24.36 -1.76
N PHE A 123 19.48 -25.54 -1.32
CA PHE A 123 19.54 -26.00 0.06
C PHE A 123 20.42 -27.24 0.19
N GLU A 124 21.10 -27.37 1.32
CA GLU A 124 21.91 -28.56 1.62
C GLU A 124 21.05 -29.78 1.92
N ASN A 125 19.87 -29.56 2.51
CA ASN A 125 18.93 -30.62 2.89
C ASN A 125 17.51 -30.07 3.06
N GLU A 126 16.54 -30.98 3.17
CA GLU A 126 15.13 -30.69 3.34
C GLU A 126 14.82 -29.87 4.59
N LYS A 127 15.53 -30.16 5.71
CA LYS A 127 15.34 -29.45 6.96
C LYS A 127 15.73 -27.98 6.82
N GLN A 128 16.88 -27.68 6.21
CA GLN A 128 17.31 -26.30 5.96
C GLN A 128 16.31 -25.57 5.07
N ALA A 129 15.79 -26.23 4.03
CA ALA A 129 14.78 -25.65 3.15
C ALA A 129 13.50 -25.29 3.91
N THR A 130 13.00 -26.22 4.73
CA THR A 130 11.79 -26.02 5.52
C THR A 130 11.96 -24.87 6.50
N ASP A 131 13.02 -24.94 7.31
CA ASP A 131 13.28 -23.94 8.33
C ASP A 131 13.40 -22.54 7.68
N PHE A 132 14.14 -22.45 6.55
CA PHE A 132 14.28 -21.18 5.82
C PHE A 132 12.95 -20.65 5.26
N LEU A 133 12.15 -21.48 4.61
CA LEU A 133 10.85 -21.05 4.04
C LEU A 133 9.85 -20.67 5.15
N HIS A 134 9.88 -21.34 6.29
CA HIS A 134 9.12 -20.95 7.47
C HIS A 134 9.57 -19.59 8.01
N ASP A 135 10.88 -19.38 8.15
CA ASP A 135 11.42 -18.11 8.63
C ASP A 135 11.11 -16.96 7.67
N VAL A 136 11.13 -17.22 6.34
CA VAL A 136 10.69 -16.24 5.34
C VAL A 136 9.21 -15.88 5.52
N ALA A 137 8.34 -16.86 5.76
CA ALA A 137 6.94 -16.59 6.06
C ALA A 137 6.79 -15.79 7.37
N GLN A 138 7.52 -16.15 8.43
CA GLN A 138 7.51 -15.45 9.72
C GLN A 138 8.01 -13.99 9.61
N GLN A 139 8.90 -13.69 8.67
CA GLN A 139 9.39 -12.33 8.45
C GLN A 139 8.26 -11.34 8.10
N VAL A 140 7.14 -11.83 7.55
CA VAL A 140 5.96 -10.99 7.29
C VAL A 140 5.42 -10.38 8.58
N ILE A 141 5.33 -11.17 9.66
CA ILE A 141 4.85 -10.67 10.96
C ILE A 141 5.82 -9.65 11.55
N VAL A 142 7.13 -9.85 11.36
CA VAL A 142 8.13 -8.86 11.77
C VAL A 142 7.90 -7.54 11.01
N ASN A 143 7.71 -7.61 9.68
CA ASN A 143 7.45 -6.44 8.86
C ASN A 143 6.12 -5.74 9.22
N VAL A 144 5.06 -6.50 9.55
CA VAL A 144 3.79 -5.94 10.04
C VAL A 144 4.00 -5.17 11.34
N LYS A 145 4.76 -5.75 12.30
CA LYS A 145 5.09 -5.11 13.59
C LYS A 145 5.97 -3.88 13.41
N GLU A 146 6.96 -3.93 12.52
CA GLU A 146 7.80 -2.77 12.17
C GLU A 146 6.94 -1.62 11.63
N LYS A 147 6.03 -1.90 10.67
CA LYS A 147 5.12 -0.90 10.13
C LYS A 147 4.13 -0.37 11.16
N PHE A 148 3.64 -1.20 12.07
CA PHE A 148 2.81 -0.75 13.17
C PHE A 148 3.59 0.16 14.13
N SER A 149 4.82 -0.20 14.48
CA SER A 149 5.69 0.58 15.36
C SER A 149 6.07 1.94 14.75
N ALA A 150 6.09 2.04 13.41
CA ALA A 150 6.34 3.28 12.68
C ALA A 150 5.10 4.19 12.59
N LEU A 151 3.89 3.72 13.03
CA LEU A 151 2.73 4.59 13.11
C LEU A 151 2.99 5.70 14.12
N ASP A 152 2.73 6.91 13.69
CA ASP A 152 2.86 8.07 14.54
C ASP A 152 1.70 8.15 15.54
N PHE A 153 2.03 7.95 16.81
CA PHE A 153 1.10 8.12 17.93
C PHE A 153 1.37 9.40 18.74
N THR A 154 2.40 10.16 18.37
CA THR A 154 2.85 11.35 19.13
C THR A 154 2.96 12.61 18.27
N ALA A 155 2.69 12.53 16.97
CA ALA A 155 2.83 13.63 16.01
C ALA A 155 2.08 14.91 16.41
N TRP A 156 1.02 14.76 17.17
CA TRP A 156 0.21 15.89 17.60
C TRP A 156 0.95 16.85 18.58
N GLU A 157 1.98 16.39 19.31
CA GLU A 157 2.82 17.26 20.14
C GLU A 157 3.56 18.30 19.30
N THR A 158 3.89 17.94 18.05
CA THR A 158 4.54 18.84 17.10
C THR A 158 3.55 19.75 16.37
N THR A 159 2.26 19.45 16.41
CA THR A 159 1.18 20.21 15.74
C THR A 159 0.48 21.20 16.65
N PHE A 160 0.71 21.13 17.97
CA PHE A 160 0.13 22.02 18.96
C PHE A 160 1.06 23.22 19.19
N ASP A 161 0.89 24.30 18.41
CA ASP A 161 1.66 25.54 18.58
C ASP A 161 0.92 26.48 19.53
N GLN A 162 1.64 26.96 20.57
CA GLN A 162 1.13 27.94 21.52
C GLN A 162 0.81 29.30 20.89
N THR A 163 1.38 29.60 19.72
CA THR A 163 1.11 30.80 18.96
C THR A 163 -0.17 30.73 18.11
N ASP A 164 -0.73 29.52 17.94
CA ASP A 164 -1.98 29.34 17.22
C ASP A 164 -3.19 29.92 17.96
N SER A 165 -4.24 30.22 17.21
CA SER A 165 -5.54 30.59 17.80
C SER A 165 -6.11 29.44 18.64
N TYR A 166 -6.92 29.76 19.63
CA TYR A 166 -7.60 28.74 20.43
C TYR A 166 -8.45 27.79 19.57
N SER A 167 -9.12 28.32 18.55
CA SER A 167 -9.86 27.49 17.60
C SER A 167 -8.96 26.48 16.87
N ALA A 168 -7.77 26.90 16.43
CA ALA A 168 -6.81 25.99 15.78
C ALA A 168 -6.28 24.92 16.75
N ARG A 169 -5.95 25.33 17.99
CA ARG A 169 -5.48 24.41 19.03
C ARG A 169 -6.55 23.38 19.44
N VAL A 170 -7.81 23.81 19.64
CA VAL A 170 -8.91 22.90 19.92
C VAL A 170 -9.16 21.97 18.75
N GLY A 171 -9.09 22.47 17.50
CA GLY A 171 -9.20 21.66 16.30
C GLY A 171 -8.11 20.58 16.21
N ALA A 172 -6.85 20.91 16.59
CA ALA A 172 -5.76 19.93 16.62
C ALA A 172 -6.01 18.84 17.67
N VAL A 173 -6.45 19.22 18.88
CA VAL A 173 -6.81 18.29 19.96
C VAL A 173 -7.99 17.39 19.55
N ARG A 174 -9.01 17.96 18.89
CA ARG A 174 -10.15 17.21 18.34
C ARG A 174 -9.68 16.19 17.30
N SER A 175 -8.86 16.61 16.36
CA SER A 175 -8.34 15.71 15.31
C SER A 175 -7.56 14.53 15.87
N GLN A 176 -6.75 14.75 16.90
CA GLN A 176 -6.02 13.67 17.57
C GLN A 176 -6.97 12.74 18.32
N TYR A 177 -7.95 13.29 19.05
CA TYR A 177 -8.98 12.50 19.73
C TYR A 177 -9.74 11.60 18.74
N ASP A 178 -10.23 12.17 17.65
CA ASP A 178 -10.98 11.43 16.62
C ASP A 178 -10.11 10.34 15.97
N SER A 179 -8.83 10.61 15.76
CA SER A 179 -7.87 9.62 15.28
C SER A 179 -7.73 8.44 16.24
N LEU A 180 -7.62 8.67 17.55
CA LEU A 180 -7.51 7.60 18.54
C LEU A 180 -8.80 6.79 18.65
N VAL A 181 -9.97 7.48 18.67
CA VAL A 181 -11.28 6.81 18.66
C VAL A 181 -11.41 5.90 17.45
N SER A 182 -11.10 6.41 16.25
CA SER A 182 -11.15 5.64 15.00
C SER A 182 -10.24 4.42 15.04
N ARG A 183 -9.04 4.54 15.62
CA ARG A 183 -8.13 3.39 15.81
C ARG A 183 -8.75 2.32 16.71
N TYR A 184 -9.35 2.70 17.83
CA TYR A 184 -10.03 1.74 18.68
C TYR A 184 -11.23 1.09 17.97
N GLU A 185 -12.08 1.89 17.32
CA GLU A 185 -13.29 1.40 16.65
C GLU A 185 -12.97 0.41 15.52
N THR A 186 -11.89 0.61 14.78
CA THR A 186 -11.42 -0.30 13.75
C THR A 186 -11.26 -1.73 14.29
N TYR A 187 -10.72 -1.88 15.49
CA TYR A 187 -10.48 -3.19 16.10
C TYR A 187 -11.65 -3.69 16.96
N ILE A 188 -12.43 -2.78 17.57
CA ILE A 188 -13.64 -3.13 18.33
C ILE A 188 -14.71 -3.76 17.43
N SER A 189 -14.86 -3.26 16.21
CA SER A 189 -15.82 -3.77 15.21
C SER A 189 -15.51 -5.21 14.75
N THR A 190 -14.28 -5.66 14.94
CA THR A 190 -13.85 -7.01 14.58
C THR A 190 -14.15 -7.95 15.74
N GLY A 191 -15.19 -8.77 15.61
CA GLY A 191 -15.66 -9.66 16.68
C GLY A 191 -14.60 -10.62 17.26
N ALA A 192 -13.53 -10.91 16.51
CA ALA A 192 -12.41 -11.73 16.96
C ALA A 192 -11.64 -11.15 18.17
N TYR A 193 -11.65 -9.82 18.35
CA TYR A 193 -10.90 -9.15 19.41
C TYR A 193 -11.76 -8.73 20.62
N GLY A 194 -13.04 -9.08 20.61
CA GLY A 194 -13.98 -8.69 21.66
C GLY A 194 -13.62 -9.21 23.07
N SER A 195 -12.90 -10.34 23.16
CA SER A 195 -12.42 -10.90 24.42
C SER A 195 -11.04 -10.37 24.86
N PHE A 196 -10.35 -9.60 24.01
CA PHE A 196 -9.01 -9.09 24.30
C PHE A 196 -9.07 -8.01 25.39
N GLN A 197 -8.19 -8.12 26.37
CA GLN A 197 -8.12 -7.19 27.49
C GLN A 197 -6.67 -6.73 27.72
N VAL A 198 -6.53 -5.44 28.03
CA VAL A 198 -5.27 -4.84 28.48
C VAL A 198 -5.45 -4.36 29.91
N ASN A 199 -4.66 -4.88 30.85
CA ASN A 199 -4.74 -4.56 32.27
C ASN A 199 -6.19 -4.74 32.84
N GLY A 200 -6.91 -5.76 32.38
CA GLY A 200 -8.28 -6.06 32.78
C GLY A 200 -9.38 -5.18 32.15
N LYS A 201 -9.03 -4.34 31.18
CA LYS A 201 -9.98 -3.50 30.42
C LYS A 201 -10.05 -3.97 28.98
N SER A 202 -11.26 -4.07 28.42
CA SER A 202 -11.46 -4.31 26.99
C SER A 202 -11.11 -3.07 26.15
N LEU A 203 -10.88 -3.22 24.83
CA LEU A 203 -10.70 -2.09 23.93
C LEU A 203 -11.88 -1.12 23.96
N SER A 204 -13.12 -1.64 24.02
CA SER A 204 -14.31 -0.82 24.19
C SER A 204 -14.30 -0.01 25.48
N SER A 205 -13.84 -0.60 26.59
CA SER A 205 -13.73 0.10 27.88
C SER A 205 -12.70 1.22 27.82
N LEU A 206 -11.55 0.98 27.14
CA LEU A 206 -10.51 2.00 26.94
C LEU A 206 -11.00 3.14 26.03
N CYS A 207 -11.73 2.83 24.97
CA CYS A 207 -12.33 3.83 24.09
C CYS A 207 -13.40 4.68 24.83
N ASN A 208 -14.24 4.06 25.66
CA ASN A 208 -15.21 4.77 26.47
C ASN A 208 -14.54 5.66 27.52
N GLU A 209 -13.44 5.21 28.13
CA GLU A 209 -12.64 6.02 29.04
C GLU A 209 -12.02 7.24 28.36
N LEU A 210 -11.47 7.07 27.15
CA LEU A 210 -10.97 8.17 26.30
C LEU A 210 -12.09 9.17 26.03
N THR A 211 -13.29 8.71 25.64
CA THR A 211 -14.44 9.57 25.36
C THR A 211 -14.88 10.35 26.60
N ALA A 212 -14.93 9.70 27.75
CA ALA A 212 -15.34 10.34 29.01
C ALA A 212 -14.31 11.38 29.50
N LEU A 213 -13.03 11.09 29.42
CA LEU A 213 -11.96 11.94 29.93
C LEU A 213 -11.59 13.09 28.99
N VAL A 214 -11.78 12.93 27.67
CA VAL A 214 -11.31 13.87 26.66
C VAL A 214 -12.48 14.41 25.82
N GLY A 215 -13.27 13.53 25.19
CA GLY A 215 -14.27 13.93 24.21
C GLY A 215 -15.29 14.93 24.71
N THR A 216 -15.81 14.72 25.93
CA THR A 216 -16.79 15.63 26.60
C THR A 216 -16.15 17.01 26.87
N ARG A 217 -14.89 17.03 27.31
CA ARG A 217 -14.18 18.28 27.64
C ARG A 217 -13.86 19.08 26.36
N ILE A 218 -13.47 18.42 25.26
CA ILE A 218 -13.28 19.09 23.98
C ILE A 218 -14.57 19.73 23.51
N SER A 219 -15.71 19.02 23.59
CA SER A 219 -17.02 19.58 23.20
C SER A 219 -17.41 20.77 24.05
N LEU A 220 -17.03 20.80 25.34
CA LEU A 220 -17.22 21.96 26.21
C LEU A 220 -16.36 23.15 25.76
N LEU A 221 -15.08 22.93 25.44
CA LEU A 221 -14.19 23.97 24.91
C LEU A 221 -14.71 24.54 23.59
N GLU A 222 -15.17 23.71 22.66
CA GLU A 222 -15.80 24.16 21.41
C GLU A 222 -17.04 25.00 21.65
N THR A 223 -17.87 24.59 22.62
CA THR A 223 -19.07 25.34 23.03
C THR A 223 -18.70 26.69 23.62
N GLN A 224 -17.66 26.76 24.44
CA GLN A 224 -17.17 28.01 25.01
C GLN A 224 -16.68 28.97 23.94
N LEU A 225 -15.86 28.50 22.98
CA LEU A 225 -15.41 29.32 21.85
C LEU A 225 -16.56 29.80 20.96
N SER A 226 -17.61 28.99 20.81
CA SER A 226 -18.79 29.39 20.03
C SER A 226 -19.67 30.45 20.75
N ASN A 227 -19.68 30.43 22.08
CA ASN A 227 -20.59 31.29 22.87
C ASN A 227 -19.95 32.59 23.33
N TYR A 228 -18.60 32.66 23.34
CA TYR A 228 -17.86 33.76 23.94
C TYR A 228 -16.77 34.30 23.05
N ASP A 229 -17.07 35.38 22.33
CA ASP A 229 -16.13 36.02 21.37
C ASP A 229 -14.85 36.57 22.06
N TYR A 230 -14.89 36.82 23.38
CA TYR A 230 -13.76 37.36 24.15
C TYR A 230 -12.77 36.31 24.67
N ILE A 231 -13.01 35.04 24.42
CA ILE A 231 -12.02 33.97 24.66
C ILE A 231 -11.04 33.96 23.50
N LEU A 232 -9.95 34.71 23.62
CA LEU A 232 -8.95 34.91 22.60
C LEU A 232 -7.57 34.50 23.12
N SER A 233 -6.79 33.82 22.28
CA SER A 233 -5.37 33.59 22.53
C SER A 233 -4.59 34.92 22.40
N ASP A 234 -3.37 34.96 22.93
CA ASP A 234 -2.50 36.13 22.81
C ASP A 234 -2.31 36.57 21.35
N SER A 235 -2.18 35.62 20.42
CA SER A 235 -2.05 35.90 18.99
C SER A 235 -3.33 36.48 18.38
N GLU A 236 -4.49 35.99 18.78
CA GLU A 236 -5.80 36.52 18.34
C GLU A 236 -6.02 37.92 18.89
N GLN A 237 -5.70 38.14 20.17
CA GLN A 237 -5.76 39.43 20.79
C GLN A 237 -4.84 40.46 20.14
N ALA A 238 -3.57 40.08 19.88
CA ALA A 238 -2.64 40.90 19.17
C ALA A 238 -3.14 41.32 17.76
N ARG A 239 -3.78 40.36 17.04
CA ARG A 239 -4.39 40.62 15.74
C ARG A 239 -5.56 41.59 15.81
N VAL A 240 -6.42 41.47 16.83
CA VAL A 240 -7.54 42.40 17.05
C VAL A 240 -7.00 43.79 17.32
N LEU A 241 -5.99 43.93 18.19
CA LEU A 241 -5.38 45.23 18.50
C LEU A 241 -4.69 45.84 17.27
N GLU A 242 -4.03 45.05 16.43
CA GLU A 242 -3.46 45.57 15.17
C GLU A 242 -4.54 46.03 14.19
N ASN A 243 -5.66 45.29 14.07
CA ASN A 243 -6.80 45.74 13.25
C ASN A 243 -7.37 47.09 13.76
N ILE A 244 -7.52 47.22 15.06
CA ILE A 244 -7.97 48.51 15.69
C ILE A 244 -6.98 49.63 15.33
N ARG A 245 -5.69 49.40 15.49
CA ARG A 245 -4.66 50.35 15.13
C ARG A 245 -4.72 50.81 13.67
N GLN A 246 -4.98 49.89 12.75
CA GLN A 246 -5.12 50.22 11.32
C GLN A 246 -6.35 51.12 11.08
N LEU A 247 -7.46 50.85 11.77
CA LEU A 247 -8.66 51.67 11.72
C LEU A 247 -8.42 53.07 12.31
N GLU A 248 -7.68 53.16 13.43
CA GLU A 248 -7.29 54.46 14.03
C GLU A 248 -6.39 55.30 13.06
N ILE A 249 -5.44 54.65 12.37
CA ILE A 249 -4.61 55.33 11.34
C ILE A 249 -5.48 55.81 10.18
N GLU A 250 -6.43 55.01 9.71
CA GLU A 250 -7.36 55.43 8.65
C GLU A 250 -8.20 56.61 9.09
N ARG A 251 -8.74 56.59 10.29
CA ARG A 251 -9.52 57.67 10.91
C ARG A 251 -8.70 58.98 10.98
N GLU A 252 -7.48 58.87 11.50
CA GLU A 252 -6.58 60.04 11.59
C GLU A 252 -6.26 60.62 10.21
N GLY A 253 -6.07 59.76 9.20
CA GLY A 253 -5.91 60.13 7.80
C GLY A 253 -7.14 60.89 7.25
N ASN A 254 -8.32 60.39 7.55
CA ASN A 254 -9.58 61.01 7.17
C ASN A 254 -9.80 62.35 7.89
N ASP A 255 -9.46 62.48 9.16
CA ASP A 255 -9.54 63.72 9.91
C ASP A 255 -8.65 64.82 9.35
N ARG A 256 -7.43 64.44 8.93
CA ARG A 256 -6.53 65.39 8.23
C ARG A 256 -7.10 65.85 6.88
N ARG A 257 -7.72 64.94 6.13
CA ARG A 257 -8.41 65.28 4.87
C ARG A 257 -9.62 66.12 5.08
N LEU A 258 -10.44 65.83 6.09
CA LEU A 258 -11.59 66.63 6.48
C LEU A 258 -11.19 68.06 6.84
N LYS A 259 -10.10 68.22 7.60
CA LYS A 259 -9.57 69.53 7.95
C LYS A 259 -9.16 70.33 6.71
N ALA A 260 -8.38 69.71 5.81
CA ALA A 260 -7.95 70.37 4.56
C ALA A 260 -9.13 70.74 3.65
N LEU A 261 -10.12 69.84 3.48
CA LEU A 261 -11.32 70.14 2.69
C LEU A 261 -12.16 71.24 3.27
N ARG A 262 -12.26 71.32 4.60
CA ARG A 262 -13.00 72.43 5.29
C ARG A 262 -12.26 73.76 5.12
N GLU A 263 -10.94 73.79 5.23
CA GLU A 263 -10.11 74.97 4.96
C GLU A 263 -10.21 75.41 3.49
N GLU A 264 -10.20 74.48 2.56
CA GLU A 264 -10.39 74.79 1.13
C GLU A 264 -11.80 75.33 0.84
N LEU A 265 -12.82 74.73 1.47
CA LEU A 265 -14.21 75.18 1.38
C LEU A 265 -14.40 76.59 1.94
N GLU A 266 -13.78 76.90 3.09
CA GLU A 266 -13.78 78.24 3.69
C GLU A 266 -13.14 79.26 2.80
N ASN A 267 -11.96 78.94 2.24
CA ASN A 267 -11.26 79.80 1.26
C ASN A 267 -12.11 80.04 0.00
N LEU A 268 -12.81 79.04 -0.50
CA LEU A 268 -13.70 79.18 -1.65
C LEU A 268 -14.89 80.10 -1.26
N TYR A 269 -15.41 79.96 -0.08
CA TYR A 269 -16.50 80.78 0.45
C TYR A 269 -16.08 82.27 0.56
N GLU A 270 -14.88 82.57 1.07
CA GLU A 270 -14.34 83.93 1.14
C GLU A 270 -14.13 84.54 -0.23
N GLN A 271 -13.65 83.76 -1.24
CA GLN A 271 -13.48 84.24 -2.60
C GLN A 271 -14.78 84.62 -3.30
N VAL A 272 -15.84 83.96 -2.97
CA VAL A 272 -17.16 84.10 -3.59
C VAL A 272 -18.03 85.14 -2.84
N TYR A 273 -17.64 85.56 -1.63
CA TYR A 273 -18.40 86.44 -0.81
C TYR A 273 -18.54 87.85 -1.42
N GLY A 274 -19.59 88.04 -2.24
CA GLY A 274 -19.90 89.30 -2.94
C GLY A 274 -20.08 89.23 -4.46
N GLY A 275 -19.97 88.00 -5.01
CA GLY A 275 -20.20 87.74 -6.45
C GLY A 275 -21.25 86.58 -6.66
N ASN A 276 -21.73 86.46 -7.91
CA ASN A 276 -22.55 85.32 -8.30
C ASN A 276 -21.61 84.11 -8.55
N LEU A 277 -21.92 82.97 -7.90
CA LEU A 277 -21.25 81.67 -8.17
C LEU A 277 -21.34 81.29 -9.63
N SER A 278 -20.21 81.04 -10.29
CA SER A 278 -20.19 80.35 -11.59
C SER A 278 -20.61 78.91 -11.42
N SER A 279 -21.12 78.27 -12.51
CA SER A 279 -21.53 76.88 -12.45
C SER A 279 -20.35 75.91 -12.06
N SER A 280 -19.13 76.21 -12.45
CA SER A 280 -17.96 75.42 -12.09
C SER A 280 -17.55 75.57 -10.60
N GLU A 281 -17.78 76.73 -9.99
CA GLU A 281 -17.58 76.93 -8.55
C GLU A 281 -18.67 76.21 -7.74
N LEU A 282 -19.89 76.15 -8.22
CA LEU A 282 -20.97 75.42 -7.61
C LEU A 282 -20.70 73.91 -7.65
N ASP A 283 -20.24 73.37 -8.80
CA ASP A 283 -19.87 71.98 -8.93
C ASP A 283 -18.72 71.60 -7.96
N THR A 284 -17.74 72.50 -7.79
CA THR A 284 -16.64 72.34 -6.85
C THR A 284 -17.11 72.34 -5.42
N PHE A 285 -18.04 73.22 -5.05
CA PHE A 285 -18.64 73.34 -3.75
C PHE A 285 -19.43 72.05 -3.40
N GLU A 286 -20.24 71.50 -4.33
CA GLU A 286 -20.97 70.25 -4.17
C GLU A 286 -20.03 69.08 -4.00
N SER A 287 -18.90 69.03 -4.77
CA SER A 287 -17.87 68.01 -4.65
C SER A 287 -17.20 68.00 -3.26
N PHE A 288 -16.81 69.18 -2.75
CA PHE A 288 -16.23 69.27 -1.40
C PHE A 288 -17.24 68.88 -0.34
N HIS A 289 -18.50 69.30 -0.43
CA HIS A 289 -19.53 68.94 0.52
C HIS A 289 -19.79 67.43 0.56
N SER A 290 -19.91 66.78 -0.65
CA SER A 290 -20.04 65.34 -0.80
C SER A 290 -18.84 64.57 -0.22
N SER A 291 -17.62 65.06 -0.47
CA SER A 291 -16.41 64.46 0.09
C SER A 291 -16.32 64.54 1.62
N ILE A 292 -16.68 65.75 2.18
CA ILE A 292 -16.74 65.93 3.63
C ILE A 292 -17.78 65.02 4.27
N GLN A 293 -18.99 64.87 3.67
CA GLN A 293 -20.00 63.97 4.15
C GLN A 293 -19.52 62.53 4.10
N SER A 294 -18.98 62.05 2.99
CA SER A 294 -18.47 60.70 2.82
C SER A 294 -17.40 60.33 3.86
N LEU A 295 -16.40 61.24 4.07
CA LEU A 295 -15.36 61.01 5.09
C LEU A 295 -15.91 61.05 6.52
N THR A 296 -16.91 61.90 6.80
CA THR A 296 -17.58 61.94 8.11
C THR A 296 -18.34 60.67 8.40
N ASP A 297 -19.08 60.15 7.42
CA ASP A 297 -19.82 58.91 7.53
C ASP A 297 -18.84 57.71 7.69
N ARG A 298 -17.74 57.71 6.96
CA ARG A 298 -16.69 56.69 7.09
C ARG A 298 -16.06 56.70 8.49
N ASN A 299 -15.75 57.88 9.02
CA ASN A 299 -15.21 58.00 10.40
C ASN A 299 -16.21 57.46 11.46
N ALA A 300 -17.49 57.74 11.29
CA ALA A 300 -18.52 57.19 12.18
C ALA A 300 -18.59 55.67 12.11
N GLN A 301 -18.42 55.10 10.90
CA GLN A 301 -18.33 53.62 10.74
C GLN A 301 -17.07 53.07 11.40
N ILE A 302 -15.91 53.71 11.23
CA ILE A 302 -14.66 53.30 11.86
C ILE A 302 -14.80 53.33 13.40
N ASP A 303 -15.38 54.38 13.99
CA ASP A 303 -15.59 54.48 15.42
C ASP A 303 -16.46 53.33 15.93
N TYR A 304 -17.51 52.98 15.18
CA TYR A 304 -18.37 51.85 15.52
C TYR A 304 -17.61 50.48 15.40
N GLU A 305 -16.80 50.32 14.36
CA GLU A 305 -16.02 49.09 14.19
C GLU A 305 -14.96 48.93 15.29
N ILE A 306 -14.29 49.97 15.68
CA ILE A 306 -13.33 50.00 16.81
C ILE A 306 -14.02 49.61 18.11
N GLU A 307 -15.18 50.22 18.42
CA GLU A 307 -15.93 49.91 19.64
C GLU A 307 -16.39 48.46 19.65
N ARG A 308 -16.86 47.94 18.50
CA ARG A 308 -17.27 46.55 18.36
C ARG A 308 -16.08 45.57 18.55
N LEU A 309 -14.90 45.91 17.98
CA LEU A 309 -13.71 45.07 18.10
C LEU A 309 -13.19 44.98 19.52
N TYR A 310 -13.13 46.16 20.21
CA TYR A 310 -12.75 46.18 21.63
C TYR A 310 -13.72 45.39 22.50
N THR A 311 -15.03 45.56 22.31
CA THR A 311 -16.04 44.83 23.06
C THR A 311 -15.98 43.33 22.81
N ALA A 312 -15.85 42.93 21.54
CA ALA A 312 -15.71 41.52 21.17
C ALA A 312 -14.44 40.88 21.75
N ALA A 313 -13.37 41.65 21.89
CA ALA A 313 -12.11 41.19 22.50
C ALA A 313 -12.13 41.26 24.05
N GLY A 314 -13.28 41.56 24.67
CA GLY A 314 -13.42 41.58 26.11
C GLY A 314 -12.86 42.84 26.79
N TYR A 315 -12.64 43.92 26.04
CA TYR A 315 -12.24 45.21 26.61
C TYR A 315 -13.47 45.98 27.07
N GLU A 316 -13.31 46.74 28.17
CA GLU A 316 -14.32 47.60 28.75
C GLU A 316 -13.91 49.05 28.60
N LYS A 317 -14.84 49.94 28.15
CA LYS A 317 -14.62 51.33 28.00
C LYS A 317 -14.63 52.03 29.37
N GLN A 318 -13.56 52.71 29.70
CA GLN A 318 -13.41 53.42 30.95
C GLN A 318 -14.10 54.81 30.89
N GLU A 319 -14.30 55.45 32.02
CA GLU A 319 -14.91 56.80 32.11
C GLU A 319 -14.13 57.89 31.37
N ASP A 320 -12.81 57.71 31.24
CA ASP A 320 -11.92 58.59 30.48
C ASP A 320 -11.91 58.35 28.98
N GLY A 321 -12.72 57.36 28.52
CA GLY A 321 -12.80 56.94 27.13
C GLY A 321 -11.72 55.97 26.68
N SER A 322 -10.77 55.57 27.52
CA SER A 322 -9.78 54.55 27.24
C SER A 322 -10.39 53.14 27.28
N TRP A 323 -9.73 52.20 26.61
CA TRP A 323 -10.15 50.80 26.64
C TRP A 323 -9.20 49.96 27.50
N LYS A 324 -9.73 49.13 28.37
CA LYS A 324 -8.99 48.26 29.25
C LYS A 324 -9.56 46.85 29.18
N LEU A 325 -8.70 45.84 29.14
CA LEU A 325 -9.15 44.42 29.18
C LEU A 325 -9.91 44.17 30.45
N GLY A 326 -11.17 43.72 30.33
CA GLY A 326 -12.05 43.42 31.43
C GLY A 326 -11.56 42.23 32.24
N GLN A 327 -11.75 42.26 33.55
CA GLN A 327 -11.34 41.17 34.43
C GLN A 327 -12.01 39.85 34.09
N GLN A 328 -13.25 39.87 33.64
CA GLN A 328 -14.00 38.68 33.29
C GLN A 328 -13.44 38.02 32.02
N GLY A 329 -13.12 38.79 30.99
CA GLY A 329 -12.53 38.27 29.75
C GLY A 329 -11.16 37.67 29.99
N TYR A 330 -10.31 38.31 30.78
CA TYR A 330 -8.99 37.80 31.16
C TYR A 330 -9.09 36.48 31.93
N ALA A 331 -9.88 36.44 33.01
CA ALA A 331 -10.04 35.23 33.83
C ALA A 331 -10.62 34.05 33.04
N GLN A 332 -11.52 34.29 32.10
CA GLN A 332 -12.09 33.20 31.27
C GLN A 332 -11.11 32.69 30.20
N SER A 333 -10.33 33.56 29.58
CA SER A 333 -9.29 33.15 28.65
C SER A 333 -8.20 32.35 29.34
N GLU A 334 -7.75 32.76 30.52
CA GLU A 334 -6.79 32.02 31.34
C GLU A 334 -7.33 30.65 31.78
N ALA A 335 -8.58 30.59 32.22
CA ALA A 335 -9.26 29.34 32.61
C ALA A 335 -9.44 28.42 31.40
N PHE A 336 -9.76 28.96 30.23
CA PHE A 336 -9.88 28.22 28.98
C PHE A 336 -8.55 27.61 28.57
N GLU A 337 -7.47 28.39 28.61
CA GLU A 337 -6.12 27.91 28.27
C GLU A 337 -5.65 26.82 29.25
N ALA A 338 -5.89 26.98 30.54
CA ALA A 338 -5.58 25.97 31.54
C ALA A 338 -6.32 24.64 31.28
N GLU A 339 -7.63 24.74 30.95
CA GLU A 339 -8.42 23.56 30.60
C GLU A 339 -7.96 22.90 29.29
N LEU A 340 -7.68 23.68 28.26
CA LEU A 340 -7.16 23.17 26.99
C LEU A 340 -5.82 22.43 27.19
N ASN A 341 -4.89 23.01 27.96
CA ASN A 341 -3.63 22.35 28.29
C ASN A 341 -3.84 21.07 29.10
N SER A 342 -4.78 21.09 30.07
CA SER A 342 -5.12 19.89 30.83
C SER A 342 -5.71 18.79 29.95
N VAL A 343 -6.60 19.13 29.01
CA VAL A 343 -7.15 18.15 28.04
C VAL A 343 -6.06 17.58 27.16
N ARG A 344 -5.14 18.42 26.69
CA ARG A 344 -3.96 17.99 25.92
C ARG A 344 -3.13 16.97 26.71
N ASP A 345 -2.79 17.25 27.95
CA ASP A 345 -1.94 16.39 28.78
C ASP A 345 -2.60 15.02 29.05
N VAL A 346 -3.92 15.02 29.27
CA VAL A 346 -4.70 13.78 29.35
C VAL A 346 -4.68 13.03 28.04
N LEU A 347 -4.82 13.72 26.90
CA LEU A 347 -4.81 13.11 25.57
C LEU A 347 -3.44 12.46 25.24
N VAL A 348 -2.32 13.10 25.64
CA VAL A 348 -0.96 12.49 25.54
C VAL A 348 -0.92 11.17 26.29
N THR A 349 -1.43 11.15 27.52
CA THR A 349 -1.49 9.92 28.33
C THR A 349 -2.35 8.84 27.67
N GLN A 350 -3.51 9.22 27.15
CA GLN A 350 -4.42 8.30 26.45
C GLN A 350 -3.84 7.81 25.10
N THR A 351 -3.05 8.63 24.41
CA THR A 351 -2.31 8.24 23.21
C THR A 351 -1.31 7.12 23.52
N SER A 352 -0.56 7.26 24.59
CA SER A 352 0.38 6.22 25.06
C SER A 352 -0.36 4.93 25.45
N ALA A 353 -1.49 5.04 26.16
CA ALA A 353 -2.32 3.89 26.51
C ALA A 353 -2.92 3.19 25.29
N CYS A 354 -3.36 3.94 24.28
CA CYS A 354 -3.83 3.39 23.02
C CYS A 354 -2.71 2.62 22.28
N LYS A 355 -1.52 3.22 22.18
CA LYS A 355 -0.36 2.57 21.58
C LYS A 355 -0.01 1.25 22.29
N ASP A 356 0.05 1.26 23.61
CA ASP A 356 0.33 0.05 24.41
C ASP A 356 -0.74 -1.03 24.19
N ALA A 357 -2.02 -0.63 24.20
CA ALA A 357 -3.13 -1.55 24.00
C ALA A 357 -3.10 -2.20 22.61
N LEU A 358 -2.87 -1.41 21.55
CA LEU A 358 -2.81 -1.92 20.18
C LEU A 358 -1.54 -2.72 19.93
N THR A 359 -0.40 -2.33 20.50
CA THR A 359 0.83 -3.13 20.43
C THR A 359 0.61 -4.52 21.00
N ARG A 360 0.00 -4.61 22.20
CA ARG A 360 -0.34 -5.90 22.81
C ARG A 360 -1.37 -6.70 22.01
N LEU A 361 -2.33 -6.03 21.35
CA LEU A 361 -3.26 -6.68 20.46
C LEU A 361 -2.52 -7.31 19.28
N PHE A 362 -1.63 -6.56 18.61
CA PHE A 362 -0.81 -7.10 17.52
C PHE A 362 0.10 -8.23 17.98
N ASP A 363 0.72 -8.13 19.16
CA ASP A 363 1.56 -9.20 19.68
C ASP A 363 0.82 -10.50 19.95
N ASN A 364 -0.45 -10.42 20.38
CA ASN A 364 -1.25 -11.60 20.68
C ASN A 364 -1.94 -12.22 19.46
N TYR A 365 -2.26 -11.43 18.43
CA TYR A 365 -3.06 -11.88 17.28
C TYR A 365 -2.32 -11.81 15.95
N SER A 366 -1.01 -11.54 15.96
CA SER A 366 -0.19 -11.58 14.73
C SER A 366 0.62 -12.85 14.70
N TYR A 367 0.27 -13.75 13.80
CA TYR A 367 0.97 -15.02 13.64
C TYR A 367 0.83 -15.54 12.20
N ILE A 368 1.69 -16.49 11.87
CA ILE A 368 1.56 -17.28 10.65
C ILE A 368 0.98 -18.63 11.03
N ASP A 369 -0.14 -18.96 10.42
CA ASP A 369 -0.71 -20.32 10.50
C ASP A 369 -0.19 -21.13 9.32
N PHE A 370 0.59 -22.16 9.65
CA PHE A 370 1.09 -23.10 8.65
C PHE A 370 0.08 -24.24 8.48
N GLU A 371 -0.37 -24.47 7.26
CA GLU A 371 -1.18 -25.65 6.98
C GLU A 371 -0.48 -26.91 7.50
N GLN A 372 -1.23 -27.77 8.19
CA GLN A 372 -0.73 -29.04 8.76
C GLN A 372 -0.25 -30.06 7.70
N SER A 373 -0.52 -29.84 6.44
CA SER A 373 0.01 -30.62 5.34
C SER A 373 1.49 -30.23 5.13
N GLY A 374 2.36 -30.93 5.78
CA GLY A 374 3.82 -30.77 5.68
C GLY A 374 4.33 -30.52 4.28
N ILE A 375 5.62 -30.27 4.19
CA ILE A 375 6.35 -29.98 2.95
C ILE A 375 5.80 -30.80 1.78
N VAL A 376 5.18 -30.14 0.83
CA VAL A 376 4.83 -30.78 -0.43
C VAL A 376 6.08 -30.82 -1.28
N ILE A 377 6.78 -31.94 -1.28
CA ILE A 377 7.80 -32.20 -2.29
C ILE A 377 7.05 -32.43 -3.59
N THR A 378 6.85 -31.37 -4.37
CA THR A 378 6.41 -31.54 -5.74
C THR A 378 7.63 -32.03 -6.53
N ASN A 379 7.67 -33.34 -6.77
CA ASN A 379 8.54 -33.87 -7.80
C ASN A 379 8.10 -33.21 -9.09
N GLY A 380 8.88 -32.27 -9.59
CA GLY A 380 8.72 -31.73 -10.94
C GLY A 380 8.78 -32.91 -11.87
N GLY A 381 7.59 -33.43 -12.25
CA GLY A 381 7.50 -34.67 -12.99
C GLY A 381 8.29 -34.58 -14.29
N SER A 382 9.55 -35.00 -14.27
CA SER A 382 10.22 -35.31 -15.51
C SER A 382 9.40 -36.44 -16.13
N ASN A 383 8.88 -36.21 -17.33
CA ASN A 383 8.22 -37.28 -18.10
C ASN A 383 9.26 -38.37 -18.51
N VAL A 384 9.95 -38.95 -17.48
CA VAL A 384 10.91 -40.03 -17.65
C VAL A 384 10.34 -41.15 -18.52
N PRO A 385 9.08 -41.58 -18.33
CA PRO A 385 8.44 -42.54 -19.20
C PRO A 385 8.36 -42.08 -20.66
N LEU A 386 7.99 -40.83 -20.90
CA LEU A 386 7.85 -40.27 -22.24
C LEU A 386 9.23 -40.14 -22.93
N THR A 387 10.23 -39.67 -22.18
CA THR A 387 11.60 -39.55 -22.69
C THR A 387 12.20 -40.92 -23.04
N ALA A 388 11.94 -41.94 -22.22
CA ALA A 388 12.35 -43.32 -22.47
C ALA A 388 11.70 -43.89 -23.74
N VAL A 389 10.39 -43.62 -23.94
CA VAL A 389 9.67 -44.08 -25.15
C VAL A 389 10.19 -43.35 -26.38
N VAL A 390 10.40 -42.06 -26.36
CA VAL A 390 10.96 -41.30 -27.49
C VAL A 390 12.38 -41.76 -27.82
N ALA A 391 13.23 -41.94 -26.82
CA ALA A 391 14.61 -42.45 -27.03
C ALA A 391 14.62 -43.89 -27.59
N PHE A 392 13.70 -44.74 -27.14
CA PHE A 392 13.53 -46.10 -27.68
C PHE A 392 13.17 -46.07 -29.17
N VAL A 393 12.15 -45.27 -29.53
CA VAL A 393 11.67 -45.17 -30.92
C VAL A 393 12.78 -44.65 -31.84
N LEU A 394 13.48 -43.58 -31.43
CA LEU A 394 14.62 -43.03 -32.20
C LEU A 394 15.76 -44.04 -32.34
N ALA A 395 16.15 -44.71 -31.26
CA ALA A 395 17.18 -45.72 -31.28
C ALA A 395 16.80 -46.91 -32.20
N PHE A 396 15.54 -47.34 -32.14
CA PHE A 396 15.02 -48.42 -32.99
C PHE A 396 15.10 -48.06 -34.47
N ILE A 397 14.72 -46.84 -34.84
CA ILE A 397 14.80 -46.31 -36.19
C ILE A 397 16.27 -46.25 -36.66
N ILE A 398 17.16 -45.64 -35.87
CA ILE A 398 18.56 -45.42 -36.22
C ILE A 398 19.29 -46.78 -36.38
N VAL A 399 19.16 -47.67 -35.38
CA VAL A 399 19.79 -48.97 -35.42
C VAL A 399 19.22 -49.82 -36.57
N GLY A 400 17.87 -49.72 -36.79
CA GLY A 400 17.21 -50.40 -37.92
C GLY A 400 17.77 -49.91 -39.28
N LEU A 401 17.94 -48.60 -39.46
CA LEU A 401 18.52 -48.02 -40.66
C LEU A 401 19.98 -48.48 -40.86
N ILE A 402 20.81 -48.55 -39.81
CA ILE A 402 22.19 -49.04 -39.89
C ILE A 402 22.21 -50.50 -40.34
N PHE A 403 21.37 -51.38 -39.76
CA PHE A 403 21.29 -52.75 -40.18
C PHE A 403 20.80 -52.89 -41.64
N CYS A 404 19.81 -52.11 -42.05
CA CYS A 404 19.36 -52.06 -43.43
C CYS A 404 20.51 -51.63 -44.40
N ALA A 405 21.25 -50.60 -44.02
CA ALA A 405 22.39 -50.13 -44.83
C ALA A 405 23.49 -51.17 -44.95
N VAL A 406 23.80 -51.92 -43.90
CA VAL A 406 24.82 -53.02 -43.92
C VAL A 406 24.33 -54.21 -44.72
N ASP A 407 23.05 -54.57 -44.67
CA ASP A 407 22.53 -55.74 -45.42
C ASP A 407 22.13 -55.43 -46.87
N TYR A 408 21.92 -54.16 -47.20
CA TYR A 408 21.50 -53.73 -48.53
C TYR A 408 22.47 -54.22 -49.66
N PRO A 409 23.79 -54.11 -49.52
CA PRO A 409 24.75 -54.62 -50.57
C PRO A 409 24.64 -56.15 -50.75
N ALA A 410 24.42 -56.88 -49.63
CA ALA A 410 24.26 -58.34 -49.71
C ALA A 410 22.91 -58.74 -50.35
N TYR A 411 21.87 -58.00 -50.06
CA TYR A 411 20.56 -58.22 -50.66
C TYR A 411 20.54 -57.89 -52.14
N ARG A 412 21.17 -56.78 -52.54
CA ARG A 412 21.29 -56.35 -53.92
C ARG A 412 22.14 -57.39 -54.77
N LYS A 413 23.19 -57.93 -54.16
CA LYS A 413 23.94 -59.04 -54.79
C LYS A 413 23.11 -60.30 -55.04
N ARG A 414 22.25 -60.67 -54.08
CA ARG A 414 21.32 -61.81 -54.20
C ARG A 414 20.23 -61.55 -55.24
N GLN A 415 19.66 -60.39 -55.29
CA GLN A 415 18.67 -60.01 -56.30
C GLN A 415 19.30 -60.01 -57.72
N LEU A 416 20.52 -59.46 -57.84
CA LEU A 416 21.21 -59.51 -59.09
C LEU A 416 21.60 -60.91 -59.52
N ALA A 417 21.91 -61.79 -58.58
CA ALA A 417 22.15 -63.21 -58.86
C ALA A 417 20.85 -63.91 -59.29
N ALA A 418 19.73 -63.71 -58.59
CA ALA A 418 18.42 -64.26 -58.93
C ALA A 418 17.90 -63.76 -60.30
N LEU A 419 18.15 -62.46 -60.62
CA LEU A 419 17.77 -61.88 -61.91
C LEU A 419 18.66 -62.47 -63.06
N LYS A 420 19.94 -62.79 -62.81
CA LYS A 420 20.83 -63.45 -63.75
C LYS A 420 20.40 -64.91 -63.96
N GLU A 421 19.94 -65.62 -62.91
CA GLU A 421 19.43 -66.99 -62.98
C GLU A 421 18.12 -67.06 -63.77
N LYS A 422 17.19 -66.14 -63.56
CA LYS A 422 15.97 -66.01 -64.36
C LYS A 422 16.23 -65.62 -65.80
N ALA A 423 17.24 -64.76 -66.08
CA ALA A 423 17.62 -64.41 -67.46
C ALA A 423 18.25 -65.59 -68.17
N SER A 424 18.97 -66.51 -67.47
CA SER A 424 19.51 -67.72 -68.06
C SER A 424 18.43 -68.79 -68.36
N GLU A 425 17.40 -68.92 -67.49
CA GLU A 425 16.23 -69.82 -67.70
C GLU A 425 15.33 -69.33 -68.86
N THR A 426 15.23 -68.03 -69.10
CA THR A 426 14.44 -67.47 -70.23
C THR A 426 15.16 -67.61 -71.58
N ALA A 427 16.46 -67.86 -71.55
CA ALA A 427 17.28 -68.03 -72.81
C ALA A 427 17.26 -69.47 -73.30
N GLU A 428 16.79 -70.46 -72.56
CA GLU A 428 16.86 -71.89 -72.91
C GLU A 428 15.53 -72.49 -73.41
N ASN A 429 14.41 -71.75 -73.55
CA ASN A 429 13.19 -72.30 -74.09
C ASN A 429 12.42 -71.27 -74.96
N PRO A 430 12.68 -71.35 -76.32
CA PRO A 430 11.84 -70.72 -77.34
C PRO A 430 10.83 -71.74 -77.87
N LYS A 431 9.58 -71.63 -77.71
CA LYS A 431 8.37 -72.10 -78.44
C LYS A 431 7.17 -72.17 -77.49
N GLU A 432 6.05 -71.84 -77.87
CA GLU A 432 5.15 -71.72 -79.01
C GLU A 432 3.94 -70.90 -78.65
N GLU A 433 3.59 -69.94 -79.48
CA GLU A 433 2.35 -69.75 -80.17
C GLU A 433 1.08 -70.25 -79.40
N THR A 434 -0.01 -69.59 -79.29
CA THR A 434 -0.88 -68.91 -80.26
C THR A 434 -2.09 -68.35 -79.58
N HIS A 435 -2.63 -67.27 -80.09
CA HIS A 435 -4.01 -66.86 -80.21
C HIS A 435 -5.07 -67.09 -79.04
N GLN A 436 -5.64 -66.10 -78.55
CA GLN A 436 -7.00 -65.71 -78.91
C GLN A 436 -7.43 -64.43 -78.26
N ALA A 437 -7.96 -63.58 -79.11
CA ALA A 437 -8.75 -62.43 -78.81
C ALA A 437 -10.04 -62.76 -77.97
N ASP A 438 -10.56 -61.94 -77.18
CA ASP A 438 -11.74 -61.21 -77.53
C ASP A 438 -12.41 -60.66 -76.26
N GLU A 439 -12.85 -59.45 -76.32
CA GLU A 439 -14.08 -58.82 -75.96
C GLU A 439 -14.60 -58.92 -74.47
N SER A 440 -14.77 -57.85 -73.85
CA SER A 440 -15.99 -57.02 -73.67
C SER A 440 -16.05 -56.44 -72.26
N ASP A 441 -16.15 -55.16 -72.28
CA ASP A 441 -17.25 -54.34 -71.77
C ASP A 441 -17.90 -54.67 -70.41
N ARG A 442 -17.65 -53.88 -69.47
CA ARG A 442 -18.55 -52.93 -68.80
C ARG A 442 -17.90 -52.28 -67.62
#